data_02432d67713669a5f9f1725f2c8429a2
#
_entry.id   02432d67713669a5f9f1725f2c8429a2
#
_cell.length_a   1.000
_cell.length_b   1.000
_cell.length_c   1.000
_cell.angle_alpha   90.00
_cell.angle_beta   90.00
_cell.angle_gamma   90.00
#
_symmetry.space_group_name_H-M   'P 1'
#
loop_
_entity.id
_entity.type
_entity.pdbx_description
1 polymer ?
#
loop_
_entity_poly.entity_id
_entity_poly.type
_entity_poly.pdbx_seq_one_letter_code
_entity_poly.pdbx_strand_id
1 'polypeptide(L)'
;MPSYHSTDFEVHRNWLAITHSLPLDQWYIDKTSPWTLDYPPFFAYLEYIISFFAHLVDPKIVDLEKGLDYKAESVVLFQRLSVIVCDLVLLYGVYRLSKNFSTGFKERVLMWVLVVWSPGLVIVDHMHFQYNGFLLGLLMMSISYLMEGRDLMGGFIFAVLLCFKHLFAVAAPVYFVYLLRHYCWKGFVKGFWRISVLGAVVVAVFAAAYGPFVYHGQVIPGSYDSSSCKNLVNT
;
A
#
# COMPACT_ATOMS: atom_id res chain seq x y z
N MET A 1 19.41 18.57 18.41
CA MET A 1 18.21 19.07 17.71
C MET A 1 17.02 18.31 18.26
N PRO A 2 15.89 18.95 18.61
CA PRO A 2 14.70 18.20 18.93
C PRO A 2 14.32 17.44 17.66
N SER A 3 14.41 16.12 17.70
CA SER A 3 14.01 15.26 16.59
C SER A 3 12.49 15.34 16.48
N TYR A 4 12.00 16.12 15.53
CA TYR A 4 10.57 16.09 15.18
C TYR A 4 10.25 14.70 14.65
N HIS A 5 9.40 13.99 15.36
CA HIS A 5 8.82 12.74 14.90
C HIS A 5 7.36 13.02 14.61
N SER A 6 6.95 12.74 13.37
CA SER A 6 5.53 12.81 13.02
C SER A 6 4.76 11.71 13.75
N THR A 7 3.46 11.86 13.84
CA THR A 7 2.56 10.81 14.37
C THR A 7 2.75 9.50 13.61
N ASP A 8 2.96 9.58 12.29
CA ASP A 8 3.15 8.40 11.43
C ASP A 8 4.36 7.55 11.82
N PHE A 9 5.38 8.15 12.44
CA PHE A 9 6.53 7.41 12.97
C PHE A 9 6.10 6.32 13.98
N GLU A 10 5.25 6.69 14.94
CA GLU A 10 4.77 5.74 15.95
C GLU A 10 3.68 4.82 15.36
N VAL A 11 2.87 5.30 14.43
CA VAL A 11 1.89 4.48 13.70
C VAL A 11 2.58 3.28 13.04
N HIS A 12 3.60 3.52 12.21
CA HIS A 12 4.32 2.45 11.53
C HIS A 12 5.12 1.58 12.49
N ARG A 13 5.76 2.16 13.53
CA ARG A 13 6.42 1.37 14.57
C ARG A 13 5.42 0.39 15.23
N ASN A 14 4.21 0.89 15.57
CA ASN A 14 3.19 0.06 16.21
C ASN A 14 2.67 -1.04 15.26
N TRP A 15 2.50 -0.74 13.97
CA TRP A 15 2.08 -1.73 12.98
C TRP A 15 3.12 -2.83 12.77
N LEU A 16 4.41 -2.49 12.81
CA LEU A 16 5.49 -3.48 12.84
C LEU A 16 5.38 -4.38 14.09
N ALA A 17 5.07 -3.81 15.24
CA ALA A 17 4.92 -4.57 16.49
C ALA A 17 3.68 -5.49 16.45
N ILE A 18 2.52 -4.98 16.01
CA ILE A 18 1.28 -5.76 15.86
C ILE A 18 1.53 -6.96 14.94
N THR A 19 2.06 -6.71 13.75
CA THR A 19 2.23 -7.74 12.74
C THR A 19 3.29 -8.76 13.10
N HIS A 20 4.31 -8.38 13.87
CA HIS A 20 5.37 -9.28 14.33
C HIS A 20 4.95 -10.15 15.52
N SER A 21 4.33 -9.52 16.52
CA SER A 21 4.15 -10.13 17.85
C SER A 21 2.80 -10.79 18.05
N LEU A 22 1.80 -10.44 17.23
CA LEU A 22 0.47 -11.02 17.31
C LEU A 22 0.18 -12.02 16.19
N PRO A 23 -0.66 -13.03 16.44
CA PRO A 23 -1.17 -13.87 15.38
C PRO A 23 -2.11 -13.07 14.45
N LEU A 24 -2.25 -13.54 13.21
CA LEU A 24 -2.97 -12.84 12.12
C LEU A 24 -4.42 -12.48 12.48
N ASP A 25 -5.07 -13.31 13.30
CA ASP A 25 -6.44 -13.11 13.79
C ASP A 25 -6.58 -11.96 14.79
N GLN A 26 -5.50 -11.34 15.22
CA GLN A 26 -5.50 -10.21 16.15
C GLN A 26 -5.04 -8.89 15.54
N TRP A 27 -4.51 -8.88 14.31
CA TRP A 27 -3.90 -7.68 13.73
C TRP A 27 -4.82 -6.47 13.67
N TYR A 28 -6.11 -6.67 13.32
CA TYR A 28 -7.08 -5.57 13.15
C TYR A 28 -7.94 -5.31 14.38
N ILE A 29 -7.80 -6.11 15.45
CA ILE A 29 -8.59 -5.95 16.67
C ILE A 29 -7.76 -5.49 17.87
N ASP A 30 -6.42 -5.46 17.72
CA ASP A 30 -5.52 -5.00 18.77
C ASP A 30 -5.79 -3.55 19.13
N LYS A 31 -5.75 -3.27 20.44
CA LYS A 31 -6.00 -1.95 21.04
C LYS A 31 -4.91 -1.56 22.05
N THR A 32 -3.74 -2.16 21.96
CA THR A 32 -2.61 -1.85 22.83
C THR A 32 -2.16 -0.40 22.67
N SER A 33 -2.32 0.14 21.47
CA SER A 33 -2.04 1.53 21.13
C SER A 33 -3.28 2.20 20.50
N PRO A 34 -3.42 3.55 20.59
CA PRO A 34 -4.42 4.28 19.83
C PRO A 34 -4.23 4.18 18.30
N TRP A 35 -3.05 3.76 17.86
CA TRP A 35 -2.67 3.63 16.44
C TRP A 35 -2.96 2.22 15.92
N THR A 36 -4.24 1.87 15.83
CA THR A 36 -4.70 0.58 15.30
C THR A 36 -4.34 0.43 13.83
N LEU A 37 -4.20 -0.83 13.37
CA LEU A 37 -3.95 -1.13 11.95
C LEU A 37 -5.23 -0.83 11.14
N ASP A 38 -5.19 0.14 10.23
CA ASP A 38 -6.35 0.61 9.47
C ASP A 38 -6.15 0.54 7.94
N TYR A 39 -4.94 0.19 7.48
CA TYR A 39 -4.67 0.00 6.05
C TYR A 39 -5.11 -1.39 5.56
N PRO A 40 -5.39 -1.53 4.24
CA PRO A 40 -5.76 -2.81 3.66
C PRO A 40 -4.68 -3.90 3.83
N PRO A 41 -5.06 -5.20 3.71
CA PRO A 41 -4.22 -6.32 4.13
C PRO A 41 -2.84 -6.44 3.49
N PHE A 42 -2.66 -6.05 2.23
CA PHE A 42 -1.33 -6.13 1.62
C PHE A 42 -0.34 -5.16 2.26
N PHE A 43 -0.82 -4.05 2.81
CA PHE A 43 0.04 -3.17 3.59
C PHE A 43 0.44 -3.83 4.91
N ALA A 44 -0.49 -4.49 5.60
CA ALA A 44 -0.19 -5.24 6.81
C ALA A 44 0.82 -6.38 6.56
N TYR A 45 0.71 -7.08 5.42
CA TYR A 45 1.71 -8.09 5.05
C TYR A 45 3.08 -7.47 4.72
N LEU A 46 3.12 -6.27 4.14
CA LEU A 46 4.37 -5.53 3.94
C LEU A 46 5.02 -5.20 5.30
N GLU A 47 4.24 -4.65 6.24
CA GLU A 47 4.73 -4.37 7.60
C GLU A 47 5.21 -5.66 8.29
N TYR A 48 4.51 -6.77 8.12
CA TYR A 48 4.94 -8.07 8.62
C TYR A 48 6.31 -8.49 8.06
N ILE A 49 6.53 -8.34 6.76
CA ILE A 49 7.83 -8.65 6.15
C ILE A 49 8.93 -7.72 6.70
N ILE A 50 8.65 -6.43 6.79
CA ILE A 50 9.59 -5.42 7.30
C ILE A 50 9.90 -5.67 8.78
N SER A 51 8.93 -6.18 9.57
CA SER A 51 9.09 -6.41 11.00
C SER A 51 10.18 -7.43 11.35
N PHE A 52 10.44 -8.42 10.48
CA PHE A 52 11.56 -9.35 10.68
C PHE A 52 12.92 -8.64 10.64
N PHE A 53 13.07 -7.69 9.72
CA PHE A 53 14.29 -6.87 9.65
C PHE A 53 14.37 -5.88 10.82
N ALA A 54 13.23 -5.33 11.24
CA ALA A 54 13.16 -4.48 12.42
C ALA A 54 13.62 -5.20 13.68
N HIS A 55 13.18 -6.45 13.87
CA HIS A 55 13.58 -7.28 14.99
C HIS A 55 15.09 -7.58 15.01
N LEU A 56 15.70 -7.76 13.83
CA LEU A 56 17.15 -7.97 13.71
C LEU A 56 17.96 -6.72 14.08
N VAL A 57 17.43 -5.52 13.83
CA VAL A 57 18.11 -4.26 14.15
C VAL A 57 17.96 -3.92 15.63
N ASP A 58 16.73 -3.98 16.14
CA ASP A 58 16.43 -3.72 17.54
C ASP A 58 15.09 -4.40 17.93
N PRO A 59 15.12 -5.46 18.75
CA PRO A 59 13.92 -6.19 19.15
C PRO A 59 12.84 -5.32 19.83
N LYS A 60 13.22 -4.16 20.39
CA LYS A 60 12.26 -3.25 21.03
C LYS A 60 11.32 -2.58 20.01
N ILE A 61 11.73 -2.48 18.74
CA ILE A 61 10.89 -1.90 17.69
C ILE A 61 9.58 -2.67 17.54
N VAL A 62 9.67 -4.00 17.67
CA VAL A 62 8.54 -4.92 17.49
C VAL A 62 7.89 -5.38 18.80
N ASP A 63 8.29 -4.82 19.93
CA ASP A 63 7.66 -5.06 21.22
C ASP A 63 6.42 -4.17 21.36
N LEU A 64 5.27 -4.78 21.68
CA LEU A 64 3.99 -4.08 21.77
C LEU A 64 3.92 -3.08 22.92
N GLU A 65 4.44 -3.46 24.09
CA GLU A 65 4.33 -2.64 25.30
C GLU A 65 5.57 -1.76 25.52
N LYS A 66 6.76 -2.37 25.45
CA LYS A 66 8.03 -1.68 25.70
C LYS A 66 8.46 -0.82 24.52
N GLY A 67 7.89 -1.06 23.34
CA GLY A 67 8.12 -0.29 22.14
C GLY A 67 7.27 0.99 22.04
N LEU A 68 6.25 1.17 22.89
CA LEU A 68 5.42 2.37 22.85
C LEU A 68 6.28 3.63 23.06
N ASP A 69 6.12 4.59 22.13
CA ASP A 69 6.89 5.83 22.11
C ASP A 69 8.43 5.66 22.10
N TYR A 70 8.91 4.49 21.66
CA TYR A 70 10.34 4.20 21.60
C TYR A 70 11.00 4.94 20.43
N LYS A 71 11.78 5.98 20.74
CA LYS A 71 12.37 6.95 19.79
C LYS A 71 13.90 6.85 19.71
N ALA A 72 14.46 5.64 19.81
CA ALA A 72 15.89 5.44 19.66
C ALA A 72 16.36 5.77 18.24
N GLU A 73 17.62 6.14 18.08
CA GLU A 73 18.22 6.41 16.77
C GLU A 73 18.15 5.18 15.84
N SER A 74 18.23 3.98 16.40
CA SER A 74 18.07 2.73 15.66
C SER A 74 16.71 2.63 14.96
N VAL A 75 15.62 3.03 15.64
CA VAL A 75 14.25 3.01 15.09
C VAL A 75 14.12 4.00 13.96
N VAL A 76 14.58 5.24 14.18
CA VAL A 76 14.53 6.32 13.16
C VAL A 76 15.33 5.92 11.92
N LEU A 77 16.53 5.38 12.11
CA LEU A 77 17.36 4.93 11.01
C LEU A 77 16.70 3.77 10.26
N PHE A 78 16.18 2.79 10.99
CA PHE A 78 15.50 1.64 10.40
C PHE A 78 14.31 2.06 9.55
N GLN A 79 13.39 2.86 10.08
CA GLN A 79 12.21 3.30 9.33
C GLN A 79 12.57 4.15 8.10
N ARG A 80 13.58 5.02 8.18
CA ARG A 80 14.07 5.75 7.00
C ARG A 80 14.64 4.82 5.94
N LEU A 81 15.44 3.84 6.35
CA LEU A 81 16.01 2.87 5.41
C LEU A 81 14.93 2.00 4.76
N SER A 82 13.90 1.59 5.49
CA SER A 82 12.78 0.82 4.93
C SER A 82 12.03 1.62 3.87
N VAL A 83 11.76 2.90 4.10
CA VAL A 83 11.16 3.80 3.09
C VAL A 83 12.06 3.91 1.85
N ILE A 84 13.36 4.17 2.03
CA ILE A 84 14.33 4.27 0.91
C ILE A 84 14.37 2.97 0.09
N VAL A 85 14.35 1.82 0.74
CA VAL A 85 14.33 0.52 0.05
C VAL A 85 13.02 0.35 -0.73
N CYS A 86 11.89 0.73 -0.16
CA CYS A 86 10.60 0.70 -0.84
C CYS A 86 10.54 1.66 -2.04
N ASP A 87 11.26 2.78 -2.01
CA ASP A 87 11.36 3.72 -3.12
C ASP A 87 12.03 3.13 -4.38
N LEU A 88 12.74 2.01 -4.27
CA LEU A 88 13.23 1.29 -5.45
C LEU A 88 12.08 0.90 -6.41
N VAL A 89 10.88 0.67 -5.87
CA VAL A 89 9.68 0.40 -6.67
C VAL A 89 9.23 1.67 -7.41
N LEU A 90 9.33 2.84 -6.77
CA LEU A 90 9.10 4.14 -7.43
C LEU A 90 10.07 4.34 -8.59
N LEU A 91 11.36 4.15 -8.34
CA LEU A 91 12.40 4.31 -9.36
C LEU A 91 12.15 3.39 -10.55
N TYR A 92 11.80 2.13 -10.28
CA TYR A 92 11.46 1.17 -11.34
C TYR A 92 10.18 1.55 -12.10
N GLY A 93 9.15 2.03 -11.41
CA GLY A 93 7.90 2.51 -12.01
C GLY A 93 8.14 3.70 -12.94
N VAL A 94 8.90 4.70 -12.49
CA VAL A 94 9.31 5.87 -13.30
C VAL A 94 10.12 5.43 -14.50
N TYR A 95 11.09 4.54 -14.32
CA TYR A 95 11.91 3.99 -15.41
C TYR A 95 11.05 3.35 -16.51
N ARG A 96 10.12 2.48 -16.14
CA ARG A 96 9.22 1.84 -17.09
C ARG A 96 8.33 2.85 -17.79
N LEU A 97 7.70 3.73 -17.03
CA LEU A 97 6.77 4.72 -17.57
C LEU A 97 7.49 5.69 -18.51
N SER A 98 8.69 6.14 -18.14
CA SER A 98 9.48 7.05 -18.96
C SER A 98 9.87 6.46 -20.31
N LYS A 99 10.06 5.14 -20.40
CA LYS A 99 10.30 4.46 -21.69
C LYS A 99 9.11 4.51 -22.63
N ASN A 100 7.90 4.45 -22.07
CA ASN A 100 6.66 4.42 -22.86
C ASN A 100 6.17 5.81 -23.24
N PHE A 101 6.47 6.82 -22.42
CA PHE A 101 5.97 8.19 -22.63
C PHE A 101 6.83 9.05 -23.52
N SER A 102 8.14 8.81 -23.56
CA SER A 102 9.05 9.78 -24.14
C SER A 102 10.09 9.17 -25.06
N THR A 103 10.25 9.79 -26.19
CA THR A 103 11.31 9.50 -27.18
C THR A 103 12.58 10.31 -26.90
N GLY A 104 12.47 11.47 -26.20
CA GLY A 104 13.56 12.40 -25.95
C GLY A 104 14.27 12.17 -24.61
N PHE A 105 15.60 12.35 -24.58
CA PHE A 105 16.38 12.25 -23.35
C PHE A 105 15.96 13.30 -22.29
N LYS A 106 15.77 14.56 -22.73
CA LYS A 106 15.39 15.67 -21.84
C LYS A 106 14.07 15.44 -21.13
N GLU A 107 13.07 14.94 -21.83
CA GLU A 107 11.72 14.65 -21.29
C GLU A 107 11.78 13.52 -20.28
N ARG A 108 12.57 12.47 -20.52
CA ARG A 108 12.79 11.40 -19.53
C ARG A 108 13.44 11.94 -18.27
N VAL A 109 14.49 12.74 -18.39
CA VAL A 109 15.14 13.35 -17.24
C VAL A 109 14.16 14.24 -16.47
N LEU A 110 13.37 15.05 -17.18
CA LEU A 110 12.36 15.89 -16.55
C LEU A 110 11.33 15.06 -15.77
N MET A 111 10.82 13.95 -16.34
CA MET A 111 9.91 13.05 -15.65
C MET A 111 10.56 12.47 -14.37
N TRP A 112 11.82 12.03 -14.45
CA TRP A 112 12.54 11.55 -13.29
C TRP A 112 12.66 12.60 -12.20
N VAL A 113 13.05 13.81 -12.56
CA VAL A 113 13.20 14.93 -11.60
C VAL A 113 11.85 15.27 -10.97
N LEU A 114 10.79 15.43 -11.75
CA LEU A 114 9.46 15.81 -11.23
C LEU A 114 8.85 14.76 -10.31
N VAL A 115 9.11 13.49 -10.54
CA VAL A 115 8.52 12.42 -9.73
C VAL A 115 9.39 12.08 -8.52
N VAL A 116 10.67 11.74 -8.75
CA VAL A 116 11.55 11.25 -7.68
C VAL A 116 11.93 12.36 -6.70
N TRP A 117 12.11 13.59 -7.21
CA TRP A 117 12.43 14.76 -6.41
C TRP A 117 11.19 15.61 -6.10
N SER A 118 10.00 15.02 -6.18
CA SER A 118 8.78 15.71 -5.77
C SER A 118 8.88 16.15 -4.31
N PRO A 119 8.82 17.47 -4.00
CA PRO A 119 8.89 17.91 -2.61
C PRO A 119 7.81 17.31 -1.72
N GLY A 120 6.63 17.03 -2.30
CA GLY A 120 5.53 16.39 -1.61
C GLY A 120 5.89 14.97 -1.15
N LEU A 121 6.46 14.14 -2.03
CA LEU A 121 6.91 12.79 -1.67
C LEU A 121 8.05 12.82 -0.66
N VAL A 122 9.04 13.70 -0.86
CA VAL A 122 10.16 13.84 0.09
C VAL A 122 9.66 14.18 1.50
N ILE A 123 8.71 15.11 1.62
CA ILE A 123 8.16 15.49 2.92
C ILE A 123 7.34 14.34 3.50
N VAL A 124 6.41 13.77 2.74
CA VAL A 124 5.46 12.78 3.27
C VAL A 124 6.15 11.45 3.56
N ASP A 125 7.07 10.98 2.74
CA ASP A 125 7.69 9.68 2.93
C ASP A 125 8.96 9.75 3.79
N HIS A 126 9.86 10.73 3.56
CA HIS A 126 11.13 10.77 4.29
C HIS A 126 11.11 11.60 5.57
N MET A 127 10.14 12.53 5.73
CA MET A 127 9.95 13.25 6.99
C MET A 127 8.85 12.65 7.86
N HIS A 128 7.78 12.13 7.23
CA HIS A 128 6.64 11.53 7.92
C HIS A 128 6.62 9.99 7.90
N PHE A 129 7.65 9.33 7.35
CA PHE A 129 7.84 7.88 7.38
C PHE A 129 6.74 7.07 6.67
N GLN A 130 6.10 7.65 5.63
CA GLN A 130 5.08 6.96 4.84
C GLN A 130 5.68 6.25 3.62
N TYR A 131 4.89 5.44 2.94
CA TYR A 131 5.30 4.63 1.78
C TYR A 131 4.54 5.01 0.50
N ASN A 132 4.23 6.31 0.31
CA ASN A 132 3.47 6.75 -0.87
C ASN A 132 4.29 6.63 -2.16
N GLY A 133 5.61 6.79 -2.11
CA GLY A 133 6.50 6.55 -3.25
C GLY A 133 6.41 5.11 -3.76
N PHE A 134 6.44 4.13 -2.86
CA PHE A 134 6.21 2.72 -3.19
C PHE A 134 4.88 2.50 -3.92
N LEU A 135 3.79 3.05 -3.39
CA LEU A 135 2.44 2.92 -3.95
C LEU A 135 2.31 3.62 -5.31
N LEU A 136 2.91 4.81 -5.44
CA LEU A 136 2.97 5.54 -6.71
C LEU A 136 3.79 4.76 -7.75
N GLY A 137 4.86 4.09 -7.34
CA GLY A 137 5.64 3.19 -8.18
C GLY A 137 4.80 2.06 -8.76
N LEU A 138 3.98 1.40 -7.93
CA LEU A 138 3.03 0.39 -8.39
C LEU A 138 2.01 0.97 -9.40
N LEU A 139 1.48 2.17 -9.13
CA LEU A 139 0.57 2.83 -10.07
C LEU A 139 1.24 3.10 -11.42
N MET A 140 2.47 3.62 -11.41
CA MET A 140 3.23 3.87 -12.64
C MET A 140 3.54 2.60 -13.41
N MET A 141 3.86 1.51 -12.71
CA MET A 141 4.04 0.19 -13.34
C MET A 141 2.75 -0.28 -13.98
N SER A 142 1.61 -0.15 -13.30
CA SER A 142 0.30 -0.50 -13.84
C SER A 142 0.00 0.26 -15.13
N ILE A 143 0.14 1.60 -15.12
CA ILE A 143 -0.05 2.45 -16.29
C ILE A 143 0.91 2.07 -17.43
N SER A 144 2.18 1.82 -17.11
CA SER A 144 3.18 1.39 -18.10
C SER A 144 2.75 0.11 -18.81
N TYR A 145 2.24 -0.88 -18.09
CA TYR A 145 1.73 -2.11 -18.69
C TYR A 145 0.50 -1.89 -19.57
N LEU A 146 -0.41 -0.98 -19.17
CA LEU A 146 -1.54 -0.61 -20.01
C LEU A 146 -1.08 0.03 -21.34
N MET A 147 -0.09 0.92 -21.27
CA MET A 147 0.49 1.57 -22.46
C MET A 147 1.21 0.58 -23.38
N GLU A 148 1.77 -0.50 -22.84
CA GLU A 148 2.37 -1.60 -23.61
C GLU A 148 1.32 -2.56 -24.21
N GLY A 149 0.02 -2.33 -23.97
CA GLY A 149 -1.07 -3.23 -24.40
C GLY A 149 -1.17 -4.51 -23.56
N ARG A 150 -0.48 -4.58 -22.44
CA ARG A 150 -0.52 -5.70 -21.48
C ARG A 150 -1.60 -5.45 -20.42
N ASP A 151 -2.82 -5.28 -20.89
CA ASP A 151 -3.97 -4.82 -20.11
C ASP A 151 -4.25 -5.66 -18.86
N LEU A 152 -4.15 -6.99 -18.98
CA LEU A 152 -4.39 -7.89 -17.84
C LEU A 152 -3.36 -7.68 -16.72
N MET A 153 -2.09 -7.47 -17.08
CA MET A 153 -1.03 -7.20 -16.09
C MET A 153 -1.20 -5.81 -15.46
N GLY A 154 -1.58 -4.80 -16.26
CA GLY A 154 -1.90 -3.47 -15.73
C GLY A 154 -3.07 -3.52 -14.75
N GLY A 155 -4.15 -4.22 -15.09
CA GLY A 155 -5.31 -4.43 -14.20
C GLY A 155 -4.95 -5.21 -12.94
N PHE A 156 -4.12 -6.26 -13.05
CA PHE A 156 -3.63 -7.04 -11.92
C PHE A 156 -2.85 -6.16 -10.91
N ILE A 157 -1.87 -5.38 -11.38
CA ILE A 157 -1.07 -4.51 -10.50
C ILE A 157 -1.95 -3.42 -9.86
N PHE A 158 -2.95 -2.91 -10.59
CA PHE A 158 -3.89 -1.96 -10.02
C PHE A 158 -4.77 -2.59 -8.94
N ALA A 159 -5.24 -3.83 -9.12
CA ALA A 159 -5.97 -4.57 -8.08
C ALA A 159 -5.11 -4.81 -6.84
N VAL A 160 -3.82 -5.16 -7.02
CA VAL A 160 -2.85 -5.27 -5.93
C VAL A 160 -2.70 -3.92 -5.19
N LEU A 161 -2.58 -2.81 -5.92
CA LEU A 161 -2.46 -1.47 -5.34
C LEU A 161 -3.68 -1.10 -4.48
N LEU A 162 -4.89 -1.46 -4.91
CA LEU A 162 -6.11 -1.23 -4.12
C LEU A 162 -6.09 -1.98 -2.77
N CYS A 163 -5.46 -3.15 -2.74
CA CYS A 163 -5.27 -3.94 -1.52
C CYS A 163 -4.12 -3.43 -0.63
N PHE A 164 -3.32 -2.46 -1.10
CA PHE A 164 -2.36 -1.71 -0.28
C PHE A 164 -2.96 -0.44 0.33
N LYS A 165 -3.69 0.34 -0.48
CA LYS A 165 -4.29 1.60 -0.01
C LYS A 165 -5.56 1.91 -0.79
N HIS A 166 -6.68 1.93 -0.10
CA HIS A 166 -8.00 2.15 -0.71
C HIS A 166 -8.18 3.55 -1.33
N LEU A 167 -7.31 4.51 -1.01
CA LEU A 167 -7.29 5.84 -1.62
C LEU A 167 -7.23 5.78 -3.15
N PHE A 168 -6.54 4.78 -3.71
CA PHE A 168 -6.44 4.60 -5.16
C PHE A 168 -7.74 4.13 -5.82
N ALA A 169 -8.78 3.78 -5.06
CA ALA A 169 -10.10 3.46 -5.60
C ALA A 169 -10.73 4.61 -6.38
N VAL A 170 -10.31 5.84 -6.13
CA VAL A 170 -10.70 7.02 -6.94
C VAL A 170 -10.35 6.85 -8.42
N ALA A 171 -9.26 6.12 -8.74
CA ALA A 171 -8.87 5.84 -10.12
C ALA A 171 -9.62 4.63 -10.74
N ALA A 172 -10.31 3.82 -9.93
CA ALA A 172 -10.96 2.59 -10.40
C ALA A 172 -11.98 2.80 -11.53
N PRO A 173 -12.83 3.85 -11.54
CA PRO A 173 -13.73 4.10 -12.66
C PRO A 173 -13.00 4.31 -14.00
N VAL A 174 -11.86 5.02 -13.96
CA VAL A 174 -11.03 5.27 -15.17
C VAL A 174 -10.43 3.97 -15.68
N TYR A 175 -9.88 3.15 -14.78
CA TYR A 175 -9.35 1.83 -15.12
C TYR A 175 -10.43 0.92 -15.71
N PHE A 176 -11.60 0.91 -15.09
CA PHE A 176 -12.73 0.10 -15.54
C PHE A 176 -13.14 0.45 -16.97
N VAL A 177 -13.36 1.75 -17.26
CA VAL A 177 -13.77 2.22 -18.60
C VAL A 177 -12.68 1.94 -19.64
N TYR A 178 -11.41 2.19 -19.29
CA TYR A 178 -10.28 1.92 -20.18
C TYR A 178 -10.20 0.42 -20.52
N LEU A 179 -10.18 -0.44 -19.53
CA LEU A 179 -10.07 -1.91 -19.72
C LEU A 179 -11.28 -2.48 -20.44
N LEU A 180 -12.48 -1.99 -20.14
CA LEU A 180 -13.70 -2.38 -20.85
C LEU A 180 -13.57 -2.09 -22.34
N ARG A 181 -13.12 -0.88 -22.70
CA ARG A 181 -13.00 -0.45 -24.09
C ARG A 181 -11.80 -1.07 -24.80
N HIS A 182 -10.63 -1.08 -24.18
CA HIS A 182 -9.38 -1.48 -24.82
C HIS A 182 -9.17 -2.99 -24.80
N TYR A 183 -9.44 -3.64 -23.66
CA TYR A 183 -9.22 -5.08 -23.49
C TYR A 183 -10.44 -5.91 -23.86
N CYS A 184 -11.62 -5.55 -23.36
CA CYS A 184 -12.82 -6.39 -23.49
C CYS A 184 -13.56 -6.20 -24.81
N TRP A 185 -13.51 -5.02 -25.45
CA TRP A 185 -14.26 -4.69 -26.67
C TRP A 185 -13.66 -5.35 -27.93
N LYS A 186 -13.74 -6.69 -28.01
CA LYS A 186 -13.19 -7.53 -29.12
C LYS A 186 -14.24 -8.48 -29.71
N GLY A 187 -15.51 -8.06 -29.75
CA GLY A 187 -16.66 -8.90 -30.15
C GLY A 187 -17.31 -9.58 -28.91
N PHE A 188 -18.60 -9.96 -29.05
CA PHE A 188 -19.43 -10.36 -27.91
C PHE A 188 -18.84 -11.52 -27.10
N VAL A 189 -18.55 -12.67 -27.75
CA VAL A 189 -18.05 -13.86 -27.07
C VAL A 189 -16.65 -13.66 -26.49
N LYS A 190 -15.74 -13.08 -27.29
CA LYS A 190 -14.36 -12.80 -26.84
C LYS A 190 -14.34 -11.74 -25.75
N GLY A 191 -15.22 -10.75 -25.83
CA GLY A 191 -15.35 -9.70 -24.83
C GLY A 191 -15.83 -10.24 -23.49
N PHE A 192 -16.87 -11.09 -23.52
CA PHE A 192 -17.37 -11.75 -22.32
C PHE A 192 -16.30 -12.61 -21.64
N TRP A 193 -15.56 -13.41 -22.40
CA TRP A 193 -14.47 -14.21 -21.86
C TRP A 193 -13.38 -13.33 -21.20
N ARG A 194 -12.99 -12.23 -21.85
CA ARG A 194 -11.96 -11.32 -21.33
C ARG A 194 -12.39 -10.60 -20.06
N ILE A 195 -13.63 -10.14 -19.98
CA ILE A 195 -14.15 -9.51 -18.76
C ILE A 195 -14.23 -10.53 -17.61
N SER A 196 -14.58 -11.79 -17.92
CA SER A 196 -14.60 -12.87 -16.92
C SER A 196 -13.19 -13.16 -16.40
N VAL A 197 -12.19 -13.24 -17.27
CA VAL A 197 -10.79 -13.42 -16.87
C VAL A 197 -10.29 -12.24 -16.01
N LEU A 198 -10.57 -11.00 -16.42
CA LEU A 198 -10.20 -9.82 -15.66
C LEU A 198 -10.87 -9.82 -14.28
N GLY A 199 -12.18 -10.13 -14.23
CA GLY A 199 -12.93 -10.24 -13.00
C GLY A 199 -12.37 -11.34 -12.08
N ALA A 200 -12.02 -12.51 -12.64
CA ALA A 200 -11.41 -13.60 -11.89
C ALA A 200 -10.04 -13.20 -11.29
N VAL A 201 -9.23 -12.46 -12.04
CA VAL A 201 -7.94 -11.93 -11.54
C VAL A 201 -8.16 -10.97 -10.37
N VAL A 202 -9.10 -10.02 -10.49
CA VAL A 202 -9.43 -9.08 -9.42
C VAL A 202 -9.91 -9.84 -8.18
N VAL A 203 -10.87 -10.77 -8.36
CA VAL A 203 -11.40 -11.59 -7.25
C VAL A 203 -10.29 -12.40 -6.59
N ALA A 204 -9.38 -13.00 -7.36
CA ALA A 204 -8.26 -13.76 -6.81
C ALA A 204 -7.31 -12.87 -5.97
N VAL A 205 -7.00 -11.66 -6.42
CA VAL A 205 -6.18 -10.70 -5.67
C VAL A 205 -6.86 -10.32 -4.35
N PHE A 206 -8.15 -9.96 -4.40
CA PHE A 206 -8.91 -9.61 -3.20
C PHE A 206 -9.07 -10.82 -2.26
N ALA A 207 -9.32 -12.01 -2.79
CA ALA A 207 -9.38 -13.22 -1.98
C ALA A 207 -8.03 -13.54 -1.30
N ALA A 208 -6.91 -13.34 -1.99
CA ALA A 208 -5.59 -13.49 -1.40
C ALA A 208 -5.31 -12.45 -0.30
N ALA A 209 -5.76 -11.21 -0.50
CA ALA A 209 -5.58 -10.14 0.49
C ALA A 209 -6.47 -10.34 1.72
N TYR A 210 -7.77 -10.46 1.51
CA TYR A 210 -8.78 -10.43 2.57
C TYR A 210 -9.20 -11.83 3.07
N GLY A 211 -9.01 -12.87 2.26
CA GLY A 211 -9.46 -14.23 2.58
C GLY A 211 -9.01 -14.75 3.95
N PRO A 212 -7.72 -14.63 4.32
CA PRO A 212 -7.26 -15.07 5.63
C PRO A 212 -7.97 -14.36 6.80
N PHE A 213 -8.25 -13.07 6.68
CA PHE A 213 -8.94 -12.29 7.72
C PHE A 213 -10.43 -12.65 7.80
N VAL A 214 -11.09 -12.85 6.66
CA VAL A 214 -12.50 -13.30 6.61
C VAL A 214 -12.62 -14.70 7.21
N TYR A 215 -11.67 -15.59 6.94
CA TYR A 215 -11.65 -16.93 7.53
C TYR A 215 -11.59 -16.90 9.05
N HIS A 216 -10.84 -15.96 9.62
CA HIS A 216 -10.75 -15.74 11.07
C HIS A 216 -11.87 -14.85 11.65
N GLY A 217 -12.89 -14.52 10.85
CA GLY A 217 -14.03 -13.71 11.29
C GLY A 217 -13.71 -12.24 11.57
N GLN A 218 -12.56 -11.74 11.10
CA GLN A 218 -12.22 -10.33 11.23
C GLN A 218 -13.00 -9.51 10.22
N VAL A 219 -13.77 -8.55 10.74
CA VAL A 219 -14.35 -7.47 9.94
C VAL A 219 -13.31 -6.36 9.83
N ILE A 220 -12.77 -6.15 8.64
CA ILE A 220 -11.76 -5.11 8.41
C ILE A 220 -12.38 -3.74 8.68
N PRO A 221 -11.69 -2.83 9.38
CA PRO A 221 -12.20 -1.50 9.71
C PRO A 221 -12.61 -0.74 8.45
N GLY A 222 -13.87 -0.42 8.35
CA GLY A 222 -14.56 0.17 7.19
C GLY A 222 -16.02 -0.24 7.14
N SER A 223 -16.40 -1.34 7.79
CA SER A 223 -17.78 -1.66 8.10
C SER A 223 -18.10 -1.05 9.46
N TYR A 224 -18.93 -0.03 9.49
CA TYR A 224 -19.50 0.61 10.67
C TYR A 224 -19.91 -0.45 11.69
N ASP A 225 -19.23 -0.46 12.84
CA ASP A 225 -19.72 -1.18 14.00
C ASP A 225 -20.97 -0.46 14.52
N SER A 226 -22.14 -1.00 14.17
CA SER A 226 -23.44 -0.52 14.62
C SER A 226 -23.63 -0.61 16.14
N SER A 227 -22.68 -1.23 16.86
CA SER A 227 -22.68 -1.29 18.33
C SER A 227 -22.17 0.00 18.97
N SER A 228 -21.30 0.76 18.30
CA SER A 228 -20.78 2.04 18.82
C SER A 228 -21.84 3.16 18.82
N CYS A 229 -22.84 3.10 17.92
CA CYS A 229 -23.94 4.07 17.90
C CYS A 229 -24.96 3.88 19.04
N LYS A 230 -25.05 2.68 19.62
CA LYS A 230 -26.01 2.43 20.73
C LYS A 230 -25.56 3.04 22.05
N ASN A 231 -24.27 3.29 22.23
CA ASN A 231 -23.75 3.88 23.47
C ASN A 231 -23.78 5.42 23.47
N LEU A 232 -23.98 6.06 22.32
CA LEU A 232 -24.10 7.52 22.21
C LEU A 232 -25.55 8.04 22.39
N VAL A 233 -26.56 7.16 22.40
CA VAL A 233 -27.97 7.52 22.56
C VAL A 233 -28.44 7.36 24.02
N ASN A 234 -27.61 6.76 24.88
CA ASN A 234 -27.93 6.49 26.28
C ASN A 234 -27.14 7.36 27.30
N THR A 235 -26.51 8.42 26.87
CA THR A 235 -25.96 9.50 27.70
C THR A 235 -26.63 10.81 27.33
#